data_04f6c6456def20d3a82a673b5e029dc6
#
_entry.id   04f6c6456def20d3a82a673b5e029dc6
#
_cell.length_a   1.000
_cell.length_b   1.000
_cell.length_c   1.000
_cell.angle_alpha   90.00
_cell.angle_beta   90.00
_cell.angle_gamma   90.00
#
_symmetry.space_group_name_H-M   'P 1'
#
loop_
_entity.id
_entity.type
_entity.pdbx_description
1 polymer ?
#
loop_
_entity_poly.entity_id
_entity_poly.type
_entity_poly.pdbx_seq_one_letter_code
_entity_poly.pdbx_strand_id
1 'polypeptide(L)'
;CIRDRRQMCIRDRLIIGGNIGKNTLTQPSQVAADYLKMFRNLYQYVDYFSINVCCDNCADGSVSHNKAHLMNILQPLFDFRRGQNQYRPILLKISPDLPDPLIDEVTDLMLSTPLDGIVAVNGTFSRKGLETDEETLDEIGSGRLSGAPLTQRAIEVVRRIHRRSHGAYPIIGVGGLMNARDVKAMLAAGASLVQLYTGYIYEGPSLVKEICRALIDDAASEASASPAPGK
;
A
#
# COMPACT_ATOMS: atom_id res chain seq x y z
N CYS A 1 26.23 -20.38 -0.13
CA CYS A 1 25.84 -21.18 1.04
C CYS A 1 25.37 -20.33 2.25
N ILE A 2 26.05 -19.21 2.54
CA ILE A 2 25.65 -18.30 3.66
C ILE A 2 24.38 -17.49 3.31
N ARG A 3 24.14 -17.20 2.04
CA ARG A 3 22.97 -16.50 1.52
C ARG A 3 21.68 -17.33 1.71
N ASP A 4 21.73 -18.63 1.45
CA ASP A 4 20.58 -19.53 1.59
C ASP A 4 20.15 -19.73 3.05
N ARG A 5 21.07 -19.80 4.00
CA ARG A 5 20.76 -19.97 5.42
C ARG A 5 20.13 -18.71 6.04
N ARG A 6 20.57 -17.52 5.66
CA ARG A 6 19.96 -16.27 6.11
C ARG A 6 18.55 -16.07 5.52
N GLN A 7 18.38 -16.42 4.26
CA GLN A 7 17.04 -16.40 3.63
C GLN A 7 16.10 -17.43 4.27
N MET A 8 16.55 -18.63 4.60
CA MET A 8 15.73 -19.62 5.33
C MET A 8 15.30 -19.10 6.70
N CYS A 9 16.21 -18.54 7.50
CA CYS A 9 15.87 -18.02 8.83
C CYS A 9 14.95 -16.79 8.79
N ILE A 10 15.04 -15.95 7.77
CA ILE A 10 14.14 -14.80 7.57
C ILE A 10 12.79 -15.28 7.03
N ARG A 11 12.80 -16.22 6.09
CA ARG A 11 11.60 -16.75 5.44
C ARG A 11 10.66 -17.49 6.38
N ASP A 12 11.22 -18.17 7.38
CA ASP A 12 10.45 -18.92 8.37
C ASP A 12 9.80 -18.02 9.45
N ARG A 13 10.13 -16.73 9.49
CA ARG A 13 9.69 -15.80 10.54
C ARG A 13 9.07 -14.49 10.07
N LEU A 14 9.41 -14.03 8.85
CA LEU A 14 8.98 -12.74 8.32
C LEU A 14 8.31 -12.90 6.96
N ILE A 15 7.15 -12.29 6.81
CA ILE A 15 6.47 -12.14 5.52
C ILE A 15 7.14 -11.01 4.75
N ILE A 16 7.66 -11.30 3.55
CA ILE A 16 8.38 -10.35 2.71
C ILE A 16 7.50 -9.92 1.53
N GLY A 17 7.18 -8.63 1.46
CA GLY A 17 6.49 -8.03 0.33
C GLY A 17 7.44 -7.48 -0.73
N GLY A 18 7.22 -7.80 -1.99
CA GLY A 18 7.93 -7.22 -3.13
C GLY A 18 7.17 -6.01 -3.68
N ASN A 19 7.67 -4.79 -3.44
CA ASN A 19 7.08 -3.60 -4.07
C ASN A 19 7.79 -3.32 -5.39
N ILE A 20 7.08 -3.46 -6.50
CA ILE A 20 7.62 -3.30 -7.86
C ILE A 20 6.96 -2.13 -8.58
N GLY A 21 7.75 -1.35 -9.31
CA GLY A 21 7.32 -0.23 -10.11
C GLY A 21 8.17 -0.12 -11.38
N LYS A 22 7.72 0.62 -12.39
CA LYS A 22 8.49 0.79 -13.63
C LYS A 22 9.82 1.50 -13.37
N ASN A 23 10.83 1.16 -14.14
CA ASN A 23 12.08 1.91 -14.15
C ASN A 23 11.88 3.29 -14.80
N THR A 24 12.62 4.29 -14.32
CA THR A 24 12.61 5.67 -14.83
C THR A 24 12.83 5.75 -16.34
N LEU A 25 13.75 4.93 -16.86
CA LEU A 25 14.15 4.93 -18.27
C LEU A 25 13.25 4.07 -19.16
N THR A 26 12.28 3.36 -18.58
CA THR A 26 11.40 2.44 -19.34
C THR A 26 10.44 3.22 -20.22
N GLN A 27 10.51 2.95 -21.55
CA GLN A 27 9.62 3.55 -22.55
C GLN A 27 8.17 3.12 -22.30
N PRO A 28 7.17 3.97 -22.63
CA PRO A 28 5.76 3.65 -22.42
C PRO A 28 5.30 2.32 -23.01
N SER A 29 5.83 1.93 -24.17
CA SER A 29 5.52 0.66 -24.82
C SER A 29 6.12 -0.57 -24.12
N GLN A 30 7.07 -0.39 -23.23
CA GLN A 30 7.79 -1.46 -22.53
C GLN A 30 7.39 -1.60 -21.06
N VAL A 31 6.46 -0.79 -20.56
CA VAL A 31 6.07 -0.75 -19.16
C VAL A 31 5.62 -2.13 -18.66
N ALA A 32 4.72 -2.80 -19.35
CA ALA A 32 4.22 -4.12 -18.97
C ALA A 32 5.34 -5.18 -18.90
N ALA A 33 6.27 -5.13 -19.86
CA ALA A 33 7.43 -6.04 -19.91
C ALA A 33 8.39 -5.79 -18.74
N ASP A 34 8.57 -4.53 -18.32
CA ASP A 34 9.41 -4.14 -17.20
C ASP A 34 8.84 -4.68 -15.88
N TYR A 35 7.53 -4.47 -15.63
CA TYR A 35 6.86 -5.06 -14.47
C TYR A 35 6.96 -6.59 -14.45
N LEU A 36 6.70 -7.24 -15.57
CA LEU A 36 6.77 -8.70 -15.68
C LEU A 36 8.17 -9.23 -15.43
N LYS A 37 9.22 -8.53 -15.89
CA LYS A 37 10.62 -8.89 -15.64
C LYS A 37 10.93 -8.86 -14.16
N MET A 38 10.57 -7.77 -13.46
CA MET A 38 10.78 -7.66 -12.01
C MET A 38 9.98 -8.71 -11.24
N PHE A 39 8.72 -8.92 -11.62
CA PHE A 39 7.83 -9.90 -11.01
C PHE A 39 8.41 -11.32 -11.08
N ARG A 40 8.90 -11.74 -12.27
CA ARG A 40 9.55 -13.04 -12.47
C ARG A 40 10.81 -13.20 -11.62
N ASN A 41 11.66 -12.19 -11.60
CA ASN A 41 12.93 -12.23 -10.88
C ASN A 41 12.77 -12.31 -9.37
N LEU A 42 11.71 -11.72 -8.82
CA LEU A 42 11.45 -11.68 -7.39
C LEU A 42 10.52 -12.80 -6.91
N TYR A 43 9.84 -13.51 -7.82
CA TYR A 43 8.74 -14.42 -7.48
C TYR A 43 9.07 -15.46 -6.41
N GLN A 44 10.27 -16.03 -6.46
CA GLN A 44 10.71 -17.06 -5.50
C GLN A 44 11.23 -16.50 -4.16
N TYR A 45 11.43 -15.16 -4.06
CA TYR A 45 12.05 -14.52 -2.92
C TYR A 45 11.09 -13.75 -2.02
N VAL A 46 9.87 -13.51 -2.47
CA VAL A 46 8.86 -12.72 -1.75
C VAL A 46 7.60 -13.54 -1.49
N ASP A 47 6.81 -13.14 -0.52
CA ASP A 47 5.57 -13.81 -0.14
C ASP A 47 4.35 -13.18 -0.78
N TYR A 48 4.40 -11.89 -1.12
CA TYR A 48 3.38 -11.18 -1.88
C TYR A 48 3.98 -10.04 -2.70
N PHE A 49 3.22 -9.49 -3.64
CA PHE A 49 3.63 -8.36 -4.45
C PHE A 49 2.71 -7.15 -4.24
N SER A 50 3.32 -5.97 -4.20
CA SER A 50 2.65 -4.68 -4.32
C SER A 50 3.03 -4.06 -5.66
N ILE A 51 2.07 -3.95 -6.57
CA ILE A 51 2.28 -3.36 -7.90
C ILE A 51 2.09 -1.85 -7.78
N ASN A 52 3.21 -1.14 -7.74
CA ASN A 52 3.22 0.30 -7.59
C ASN A 52 3.10 1.00 -8.94
N VAL A 53 1.88 1.34 -9.32
CA VAL A 53 1.60 2.08 -10.57
C VAL A 53 1.73 3.60 -10.40
N CYS A 54 2.04 4.06 -9.18
CA CYS A 54 2.27 5.46 -8.86
C CYS A 54 3.73 5.84 -9.10
N CYS A 55 4.27 5.61 -10.29
CA CYS A 55 5.68 5.94 -10.57
C CYS A 55 5.87 7.46 -10.62
N ASP A 56 6.91 7.95 -9.94
CA ASP A 56 7.27 9.37 -9.86
C ASP A 56 7.79 9.95 -11.20
N ASN A 57 7.90 9.09 -12.19
CA ASN A 57 8.54 9.37 -13.46
C ASN A 57 7.56 9.54 -14.63
N CYS A 58 6.28 9.73 -14.36
CA CYS A 58 5.37 10.25 -15.37
C CYS A 58 5.66 11.74 -15.52
N ALA A 59 6.25 12.13 -16.64
CA ALA A 59 6.72 13.49 -16.92
C ALA A 59 5.63 14.58 -16.81
N ASP A 60 4.38 14.19 -16.73
CA ASP A 60 3.19 15.04 -16.63
C ASP A 60 2.48 14.94 -15.26
N GLY A 61 3.05 14.21 -14.29
CA GLY A 61 2.39 13.96 -12.99
C GLY A 61 1.08 13.16 -13.12
N SER A 62 0.66 12.80 -14.31
CA SER A 62 -0.56 12.02 -14.54
C SER A 62 -0.28 10.56 -14.26
N VAL A 63 -0.88 10.07 -13.20
CA VAL A 63 -0.91 8.63 -12.90
C VAL A 63 -2.06 8.04 -13.69
N SER A 64 -1.77 7.35 -14.78
CA SER A 64 -2.81 6.69 -15.58
C SER A 64 -3.33 5.46 -14.83
N HIS A 65 -4.43 5.64 -14.12
CA HIS A 65 -5.16 4.57 -13.42
C HIS A 65 -6.39 4.09 -14.20
N ASN A 66 -6.44 4.38 -15.49
CA ASN A 66 -7.55 3.85 -16.29
C ASN A 66 -7.47 2.33 -16.42
N LYS A 67 -8.61 1.69 -16.55
CA LYS A 67 -8.74 0.23 -16.60
C LYS A 67 -7.86 -0.41 -17.67
N ALA A 68 -7.78 0.16 -18.87
CA ALA A 68 -6.99 -0.41 -19.96
C ALA A 68 -5.49 -0.41 -19.66
N HIS A 69 -4.98 0.70 -19.10
CA HIS A 69 -3.57 0.79 -18.71
C HIS A 69 -3.24 -0.17 -17.58
N LEU A 70 -4.07 -0.23 -16.54
CA LEU A 70 -3.88 -1.15 -15.43
C LEU A 70 -3.90 -2.60 -15.90
N MET A 71 -4.85 -2.98 -16.76
CA MET A 71 -4.92 -4.35 -17.28
C MET A 71 -3.74 -4.72 -18.18
N ASN A 72 -3.19 -3.76 -18.94
CA ASN A 72 -1.96 -3.99 -19.71
C ASN A 72 -0.78 -4.38 -18.81
N ILE A 73 -0.69 -3.83 -17.60
CA ILE A 73 0.35 -4.18 -16.62
C ILE A 73 -0.01 -5.50 -15.90
N LEU A 74 -1.24 -5.62 -15.42
CA LEU A 74 -1.64 -6.68 -14.50
C LEU A 74 -1.87 -8.03 -15.20
N GLN A 75 -2.43 -8.04 -16.41
CA GLN A 75 -2.75 -9.29 -17.12
C GLN A 75 -1.54 -10.22 -17.30
N PRO A 76 -0.37 -9.74 -17.76
CA PRO A 76 0.83 -10.58 -17.86
C PRO A 76 1.30 -11.15 -16.51
N LEU A 77 1.08 -10.42 -15.39
CA LEU A 77 1.42 -10.89 -14.06
C LEU A 77 0.47 -12.01 -13.61
N PHE A 78 -0.82 -11.86 -13.86
CA PHE A 78 -1.82 -12.91 -13.58
C PHE A 78 -1.54 -14.18 -14.39
N ASP A 79 -1.21 -14.02 -15.66
CA ASP A 79 -0.90 -15.15 -16.54
C ASP A 79 0.36 -15.89 -16.07
N PHE A 80 1.40 -15.16 -15.71
CA PHE A 80 2.60 -15.76 -15.14
C PHE A 80 2.31 -16.48 -13.81
N ARG A 81 1.56 -15.85 -12.88
CA ARG A 81 1.20 -16.44 -11.59
C ARG A 81 0.44 -17.76 -11.73
N ARG A 82 -0.48 -17.87 -12.72
CA ARG A 82 -1.23 -19.10 -12.97
C ARG A 82 -0.36 -20.30 -13.31
N GLY A 83 0.80 -20.07 -13.90
CA GLY A 83 1.77 -21.11 -14.23
C GLY A 83 2.72 -21.50 -13.10
N GLN A 84 2.59 -20.91 -11.89
CA GLN A 84 3.50 -21.15 -10.78
C GLN A 84 2.93 -22.17 -9.77
N ASN A 85 3.81 -22.96 -9.17
CA ASN A 85 3.44 -23.91 -8.12
C ASN A 85 3.09 -23.25 -6.78
N GLN A 86 3.62 -22.04 -6.53
CA GLN A 86 3.36 -21.28 -5.30
C GLN A 86 2.53 -20.05 -5.64
N TYR A 87 1.40 -19.90 -4.95
CA TYR A 87 0.58 -18.71 -5.06
C TYR A 87 1.25 -17.53 -4.35
N ARG A 88 1.32 -16.38 -5.03
CA ARG A 88 1.79 -15.12 -4.45
C ARG A 88 0.71 -14.06 -4.66
N PRO A 89 0.15 -13.52 -3.58
CA PRO A 89 -0.83 -12.44 -3.69
C PRO A 89 -0.29 -11.23 -4.45
N ILE A 90 -1.15 -10.62 -5.26
CA ILE A 90 -0.86 -9.41 -6.03
C ILE A 90 -1.79 -8.31 -5.53
N LEU A 91 -1.21 -7.27 -4.93
CA LEU A 91 -1.90 -6.08 -4.47
C LEU A 91 -1.58 -4.91 -5.38
N LEU A 92 -2.56 -4.05 -5.64
CA LEU A 92 -2.37 -2.82 -6.39
C LEU A 92 -2.11 -1.65 -5.43
N LYS A 93 -1.03 -0.88 -5.65
CA LYS A 93 -0.76 0.32 -4.86
C LYS A 93 -1.20 1.57 -5.61
N ILE A 94 -2.03 2.40 -4.95
CA ILE A 94 -2.65 3.58 -5.55
C ILE A 94 -2.18 4.90 -4.96
N SER A 95 -2.38 5.99 -5.72
CA SER A 95 -2.09 7.36 -5.29
C SER A 95 -3.21 7.96 -4.44
N PRO A 96 -2.89 8.78 -3.43
CA PRO A 96 -3.88 9.57 -2.71
C PRO A 96 -4.47 10.71 -3.56
N ASP A 97 -3.78 11.09 -4.64
CA ASP A 97 -4.14 12.21 -5.50
C ASP A 97 -5.22 11.86 -6.53
N LEU A 98 -5.60 10.58 -6.59
CA LEU A 98 -6.71 10.15 -7.45
C LEU A 98 -8.01 10.84 -7.07
N PRO A 99 -8.76 11.37 -8.06
CA PRO A 99 -10.10 11.84 -7.81
C PRO A 99 -11.00 10.67 -7.37
N ASP A 100 -11.96 10.98 -6.53
CA ASP A 100 -12.85 9.98 -5.93
C ASP A 100 -13.53 9.04 -6.93
N PRO A 101 -14.05 9.50 -8.10
CA PRO A 101 -14.61 8.59 -9.09
C PRO A 101 -13.60 7.56 -9.62
N LEU A 102 -12.34 7.95 -9.77
CA LEU A 102 -11.31 7.04 -10.26
C LEU A 102 -10.88 6.02 -9.18
N ILE A 103 -10.96 6.38 -7.89
CA ILE A 103 -10.81 5.41 -6.80
C ILE A 103 -11.91 4.36 -6.85
N ASP A 104 -13.15 4.76 -7.16
CA ASP A 104 -14.28 3.84 -7.33
C ASP A 104 -14.05 2.90 -8.52
N GLU A 105 -13.61 3.42 -9.67
CA GLU A 105 -13.31 2.61 -10.86
C GLU A 105 -12.20 1.57 -10.58
N VAL A 106 -11.14 1.98 -9.87
CA VAL A 106 -10.06 1.07 -9.46
C VAL A 106 -10.59 0.00 -8.49
N THR A 107 -11.49 0.37 -7.58
CA THR A 107 -12.13 -0.58 -6.66
C THR A 107 -12.99 -1.58 -7.44
N ASP A 108 -13.78 -1.14 -8.41
CA ASP A 108 -14.58 -2.02 -9.28
C ASP A 108 -13.69 -2.93 -10.15
N LEU A 109 -12.55 -2.42 -10.62
CA LEU A 109 -11.56 -3.23 -11.32
C LEU A 109 -11.05 -4.38 -10.44
N MET A 110 -10.76 -4.11 -9.16
CA MET A 110 -10.36 -5.16 -8.22
C MET A 110 -11.43 -6.24 -8.09
N LEU A 111 -12.71 -5.86 -7.97
CA LEU A 111 -13.85 -6.78 -7.87
C LEU A 111 -14.02 -7.67 -9.11
N SER A 112 -13.49 -7.25 -10.27
CA SER A 112 -13.62 -7.94 -11.55
C SER A 112 -12.35 -8.65 -12.02
N THR A 113 -11.27 -8.66 -11.22
CA THR A 113 -9.96 -9.21 -11.60
C THR A 113 -9.38 -10.11 -10.51
N PRO A 114 -8.37 -10.93 -10.82
CA PRO A 114 -7.67 -11.76 -9.82
C PRO A 114 -6.68 -10.98 -8.93
N LEU A 115 -6.93 -9.71 -8.65
CA LEU A 115 -6.21 -8.96 -7.61
C LEU A 115 -6.62 -9.49 -6.22
N ASP A 116 -5.66 -9.53 -5.30
CA ASP A 116 -5.86 -10.07 -3.95
C ASP A 116 -6.07 -8.99 -2.89
N GLY A 117 -5.88 -7.72 -3.25
CA GLY A 117 -6.03 -6.60 -2.35
C GLY A 117 -5.46 -5.30 -2.89
N ILE A 118 -5.42 -4.28 -2.04
CA ILE A 118 -4.94 -2.95 -2.38
C ILE A 118 -4.02 -2.39 -1.30
N VAL A 119 -3.04 -1.59 -1.71
CA VAL A 119 -2.21 -0.78 -0.82
C VAL A 119 -2.62 0.69 -1.00
N ALA A 120 -3.25 1.26 -0.03
CA ALA A 120 -3.74 2.63 -0.01
C ALA A 120 -3.08 3.41 1.16
N VAL A 121 -2.21 4.36 0.87
CA VAL A 121 -1.88 5.04 -0.39
C VAL A 121 -0.37 5.24 -0.56
N ASN A 122 0.06 5.82 -1.71
CA ASN A 122 1.42 6.33 -1.91
C ASN A 122 1.56 7.75 -1.32
N GLY A 123 2.72 8.40 -1.47
CA GLY A 123 2.87 9.84 -1.17
C GLY A 123 2.06 10.71 -2.13
N THR A 124 1.75 11.95 -1.71
CA THR A 124 0.99 12.95 -2.47
C THR A 124 1.88 13.99 -3.15
N PHE A 125 1.47 14.54 -4.28
CA PHE A 125 2.04 15.76 -4.86
C PHE A 125 1.42 17.03 -4.30
N SER A 126 0.29 16.93 -3.60
CA SER A 126 -0.37 18.08 -2.98
C SER A 126 0.51 18.69 -1.88
N ARG A 127 0.61 19.99 -1.87
CA ARG A 127 1.27 20.80 -0.83
C ARG A 127 0.26 21.59 0.00
N LYS A 128 -1.03 21.34 -0.20
CA LYS A 128 -2.10 22.08 0.49
C LYS A 128 -2.07 21.83 1.99
N GLY A 129 -2.22 22.91 2.76
CA GLY A 129 -2.30 22.84 4.21
C GLY A 129 -0.96 22.67 4.92
N LEU A 130 0.17 22.86 4.21
CA LEU A 130 1.49 22.96 4.82
C LEU A 130 1.68 24.36 5.42
N GLU A 131 2.40 24.41 6.55
CA GLU A 131 2.83 25.66 7.18
C GLU A 131 4.12 26.21 6.56
N THR A 132 4.82 25.40 5.76
CA THR A 132 6.05 25.77 5.06
C THR A 132 5.72 26.76 3.95
N ASP A 133 6.49 27.85 3.88
CA ASP A 133 6.34 28.87 2.84
C ASP A 133 6.69 28.36 1.44
N GLU A 134 6.17 29.04 0.42
CA GLU A 134 6.31 28.64 -0.98
C GLU A 134 7.78 28.66 -1.45
N GLU A 135 8.58 29.63 -0.97
CA GLU A 135 9.99 29.76 -1.36
C GLU A 135 10.79 28.53 -0.90
N THR A 136 10.60 28.11 0.34
CA THR A 136 11.20 26.87 0.88
C THR A 136 10.71 25.63 0.13
N LEU A 137 9.42 25.56 -0.24
CA LEU A 137 8.88 24.45 -1.01
C LEU A 137 9.47 24.35 -2.41
N ASP A 138 9.71 25.50 -3.06
CA ASP A 138 10.35 25.57 -4.38
C ASP A 138 11.82 25.16 -4.32
N GLU A 139 12.55 25.56 -3.26
CA GLU A 139 13.93 25.12 -3.01
C GLU A 139 14.03 23.59 -2.80
N ILE A 140 13.09 22.98 -2.06
CA ILE A 140 13.02 21.53 -1.87
C ILE A 140 12.76 20.82 -3.21
N GLY A 141 12.03 21.47 -4.10
CA GLY A 141 11.75 20.98 -5.44
C GLY A 141 10.66 19.93 -5.53
N SER A 142 10.64 19.22 -6.67
CA SER A 142 9.63 18.22 -6.98
C SER A 142 9.84 16.91 -6.19
N GLY A 143 8.75 16.31 -5.73
CA GLY A 143 8.76 15.03 -5.02
C GLY A 143 7.40 14.75 -4.37
N ARG A 144 7.27 13.60 -3.76
CA ARG A 144 6.05 13.25 -3.04
C ARG A 144 6.18 13.60 -1.56
N LEU A 145 5.15 14.23 -1.04
CA LEU A 145 4.99 14.48 0.38
C LEU A 145 4.48 13.21 1.08
N SER A 146 5.03 12.91 2.24
CA SER A 146 4.59 11.83 3.13
C SER A 146 4.55 12.31 4.59
N GLY A 147 4.12 11.45 5.50
CA GLY A 147 4.01 11.78 6.92
C GLY A 147 2.67 12.40 7.31
N ALA A 148 2.64 13.09 8.45
CA ALA A 148 1.42 13.57 9.09
C ALA A 148 0.44 14.33 8.18
N PRO A 149 0.86 15.19 7.23
CA PRO A 149 -0.06 15.87 6.34
C PRO A 149 -0.92 14.94 5.47
N LEU A 150 -0.47 13.69 5.27
CA LEU A 150 -1.16 12.71 4.43
C LEU A 150 -2.22 11.89 5.20
N THR A 151 -2.18 11.87 6.53
CA THR A 151 -2.97 10.97 7.40
C THR A 151 -4.45 11.00 7.08
N GLN A 152 -5.06 12.18 7.05
CA GLN A 152 -6.50 12.33 6.84
C GLN A 152 -6.93 11.81 5.46
N ARG A 153 -6.20 12.19 4.41
CA ARG A 153 -6.51 11.72 3.04
C ARG A 153 -6.33 10.21 2.89
N ALA A 154 -5.32 9.65 3.49
CA ALA A 154 -5.10 8.20 3.46
C ALA A 154 -6.27 7.44 4.12
N ILE A 155 -6.75 7.90 5.28
CA ILE A 155 -7.91 7.31 5.98
C ILE A 155 -9.19 7.45 5.14
N GLU A 156 -9.41 8.59 4.49
CA GLU A 156 -10.57 8.81 3.61
C GLU A 156 -10.59 7.86 2.42
N VAL A 157 -9.45 7.68 1.76
CA VAL A 157 -9.29 6.76 0.63
C VAL A 157 -9.56 5.32 1.06
N VAL A 158 -8.98 4.88 2.17
CA VAL A 158 -9.22 3.53 2.72
C VAL A 158 -10.69 3.32 3.03
N ARG A 159 -11.34 4.28 3.71
CA ARG A 159 -12.77 4.22 4.04
C ARG A 159 -13.64 4.13 2.79
N ARG A 160 -13.30 4.87 1.74
CA ARG A 160 -14.02 4.85 0.47
C ARG A 160 -13.92 3.47 -0.20
N ILE A 161 -12.72 2.92 -0.31
CA ILE A 161 -12.49 1.59 -0.89
C ILE A 161 -13.23 0.52 -0.08
N HIS A 162 -13.12 0.56 1.24
CA HIS A 162 -13.80 -0.40 2.10
C HIS A 162 -15.32 -0.38 1.93
N ARG A 163 -15.93 0.81 1.90
CA ARG A 163 -17.36 0.98 1.66
C ARG A 163 -17.77 0.49 0.27
N ARG A 164 -17.01 0.85 -0.77
CA ARG A 164 -17.31 0.47 -2.15
C ARG A 164 -17.21 -1.03 -2.37
N SER A 165 -16.21 -1.68 -1.78
CA SER A 165 -15.99 -3.13 -1.87
C SER A 165 -16.83 -3.92 -0.87
N HIS A 166 -17.61 -3.28 0.01
CA HIS A 166 -18.30 -3.92 1.13
C HIS A 166 -17.39 -4.81 1.99
N GLY A 167 -16.12 -4.40 2.14
CA GLY A 167 -15.11 -5.15 2.89
C GLY A 167 -14.65 -6.47 2.23
N ALA A 168 -14.97 -6.69 0.96
CA ALA A 168 -14.66 -7.94 0.25
C ALA A 168 -13.16 -8.19 0.04
N TYR A 169 -12.33 -7.14 0.13
CA TYR A 169 -10.90 -7.24 -0.13
C TYR A 169 -10.05 -6.71 1.03
N PRO A 170 -8.89 -7.33 1.29
CA PRO A 170 -7.94 -6.80 2.24
C PRO A 170 -7.33 -5.49 1.73
N ILE A 171 -7.26 -4.50 2.63
CA ILE A 171 -6.65 -3.20 2.38
C ILE A 171 -5.45 -3.05 3.30
N ILE A 172 -4.28 -2.78 2.73
CA ILE A 172 -3.12 -2.35 3.49
C ILE A 172 -3.13 -0.83 3.53
N GLY A 173 -3.48 -0.25 4.69
CA GLY A 173 -3.50 1.18 4.91
C GLY A 173 -2.10 1.75 5.13
N VAL A 174 -1.73 2.78 4.38
CA VAL A 174 -0.44 3.47 4.52
C VAL A 174 -0.59 4.94 4.20
N GLY A 175 0.12 5.78 4.94
CA GLY A 175 0.18 7.23 4.75
C GLY A 175 -0.09 7.99 6.05
N GLY A 176 0.95 8.65 6.56
CA GLY A 176 0.86 9.53 7.71
C GLY A 176 0.61 8.89 9.05
N LEU A 177 0.86 7.59 9.20
CA LEU A 177 0.69 6.89 10.47
C LEU A 177 1.90 7.18 11.37
N MET A 178 1.73 8.10 12.32
CA MET A 178 2.78 8.59 13.19
C MET A 178 2.70 8.00 14.62
N ASN A 179 1.55 7.45 15.01
CA ASN A 179 1.30 6.94 16.36
C ASN A 179 0.16 5.91 16.36
N ALA A 180 -0.13 5.33 17.53
CA ALA A 180 -1.18 4.31 17.68
C ALA A 180 -2.59 4.83 17.37
N ARG A 181 -2.89 6.12 17.65
CA ARG A 181 -4.19 6.72 17.34
C ARG A 181 -4.45 6.74 15.82
N ASP A 182 -3.45 7.10 15.03
CA ASP A 182 -3.56 7.14 13.59
C ASP A 182 -3.77 5.73 13.01
N VAL A 183 -3.08 4.73 13.58
CA VAL A 183 -3.25 3.32 13.20
C VAL A 183 -4.65 2.82 13.54
N LYS A 184 -5.16 3.11 14.73
CA LYS A 184 -6.54 2.76 15.14
C LYS A 184 -7.57 3.37 14.19
N ALA A 185 -7.39 4.65 13.84
CA ALA A 185 -8.28 5.33 12.89
C ALA A 185 -8.23 4.70 11.48
N MET A 186 -7.05 4.28 11.04
CA MET A 186 -6.85 3.59 9.76
C MET A 186 -7.53 2.21 9.74
N LEU A 187 -7.38 1.42 10.81
CA LEU A 187 -8.05 0.13 10.96
C LEU A 187 -9.58 0.30 11.05
N ALA A 188 -10.06 1.28 11.80
CA ALA A 188 -11.49 1.62 11.88
C ALA A 188 -12.07 2.11 10.53
N ALA A 189 -11.25 2.63 9.63
CA ALA A 189 -11.64 2.99 8.28
C ALA A 189 -11.81 1.76 7.36
N GLY A 190 -11.36 0.58 7.79
CA GLY A 190 -11.49 -0.70 7.07
C GLY A 190 -10.18 -1.28 6.55
N ALA A 191 -9.03 -0.76 6.97
CA ALA A 191 -7.76 -1.41 6.69
C ALA A 191 -7.63 -2.74 7.45
N SER A 192 -7.15 -3.78 6.77
CA SER A 192 -6.84 -5.08 7.37
C SER A 192 -5.45 -5.13 7.97
N LEU A 193 -4.52 -4.40 7.37
CA LEU A 193 -3.13 -4.24 7.78
C LEU A 193 -2.69 -2.79 7.60
N VAL A 194 -1.60 -2.40 8.24
CA VAL A 194 -1.00 -1.07 8.09
C VAL A 194 0.47 -1.16 7.72
N GLN A 195 0.97 -0.15 6.99
CA GLN A 195 2.38 0.06 6.72
C GLN A 195 2.84 1.37 7.36
N LEU A 196 4.00 1.33 7.99
CA LEU A 196 4.68 2.50 8.54
C LEU A 196 5.86 2.85 7.63
N TYR A 197 6.08 4.15 7.40
CA TYR A 197 7.26 4.65 6.69
C TYR A 197 7.82 5.88 7.40
N THR A 198 7.23 7.05 7.21
CA THR A 198 7.71 8.31 7.79
C THR A 198 7.69 8.28 9.33
N GLY A 199 6.61 7.76 9.93
CA GLY A 199 6.54 7.61 11.38
C GLY A 199 7.67 6.74 11.94
N TYR A 200 7.98 5.64 11.25
CA TYR A 200 9.10 4.78 11.65
C TYR A 200 10.47 5.48 11.55
N ILE A 201 10.65 6.37 10.57
CA ILE A 201 11.91 7.15 10.43
C ILE A 201 12.08 8.11 11.60
N TYR A 202 11.00 8.80 12.02
CA TYR A 202 11.06 9.79 13.10
C TYR A 202 11.09 9.14 14.50
N GLU A 203 10.24 8.15 14.74
CA GLU A 203 10.05 7.53 16.05
C GLU A 203 10.91 6.27 16.27
N GLY A 204 11.48 5.72 15.19
CA GLY A 204 12.32 4.53 15.25
C GLY A 204 11.55 3.23 15.49
N PRO A 205 12.28 2.13 15.81
CA PRO A 205 11.69 0.78 15.96
C PRO A 205 10.70 0.65 17.13
N SER A 206 10.76 1.54 18.12
CA SER A 206 9.85 1.53 19.28
C SER A 206 8.40 1.75 18.88
N LEU A 207 8.16 2.52 17.79
CA LEU A 207 6.83 2.83 17.29
C LEU A 207 5.98 1.58 17.04
N VAL A 208 6.57 0.55 16.40
CA VAL A 208 5.84 -0.71 16.14
C VAL A 208 5.37 -1.36 17.44
N LYS A 209 6.27 -1.42 18.44
CA LYS A 209 5.97 -2.02 19.74
C LYS A 209 4.91 -1.24 20.50
N GLU A 210 4.94 0.07 20.46
CA GLU A 210 3.97 0.96 21.08
C GLU A 210 2.59 0.81 20.45
N ILE A 211 2.52 0.78 19.12
CA ILE A 211 1.28 0.53 18.37
C ILE A 211 0.71 -0.84 18.74
N CYS A 212 1.51 -1.90 18.70
CA CYS A 212 1.05 -3.24 19.03
C CYS A 212 0.51 -3.33 20.46
N ARG A 213 1.18 -2.71 21.44
CA ARG A 213 0.69 -2.66 22.83
C ARG A 213 -0.65 -1.95 22.93
N ALA A 214 -0.78 -0.76 22.33
CA ALA A 214 -2.02 -0.01 22.34
C ALA A 214 -3.20 -0.76 21.70
N LEU A 215 -2.95 -1.58 20.66
CA LEU A 215 -3.98 -2.42 20.06
C LEU A 215 -4.37 -3.61 20.96
N ILE A 216 -3.40 -4.20 21.65
CA ILE A 216 -3.65 -5.31 22.60
C ILE A 216 -4.46 -4.80 23.80
N ASP A 217 -4.11 -3.65 24.35
CA ASP A 217 -4.79 -3.04 25.52
C ASP A 217 -6.26 -2.70 25.17
N ASP A 218 -6.52 -2.20 23.96
CA ASP A 218 -7.90 -1.96 23.49
C ASP A 218 -8.69 -3.27 23.39
N ALA A 219 -8.13 -4.28 22.74
CA ALA A 219 -8.80 -5.58 22.60
C ALA A 219 -9.11 -6.24 23.97
N ALA A 220 -8.22 -6.11 24.93
CA ALA A 220 -8.44 -6.58 26.31
C ALA A 220 -9.57 -5.81 27.01
N SER A 221 -9.65 -4.49 26.80
CA SER A 221 -10.69 -3.63 27.35
C SER A 221 -12.06 -3.94 26.77
N GLU A 222 -12.15 -4.16 25.46
CA GLU A 222 -13.38 -4.55 24.77
C GLU A 222 -13.88 -5.94 25.22
N ALA A 223 -12.96 -6.89 25.37
CA ALA A 223 -13.29 -8.24 25.86
C ALA A 223 -13.85 -8.23 27.29
N SER A 224 -13.34 -7.33 28.14
CA SER A 224 -13.81 -7.18 29.53
C SER A 224 -15.15 -6.44 29.63
N ALA A 225 -15.49 -5.61 28.65
CA ALA A 225 -16.74 -4.85 28.60
C ALA A 225 -17.91 -5.63 27.98
N SER A 226 -17.67 -6.75 27.30
CA SER A 226 -18.73 -7.62 26.74
C SER A 226 -19.39 -8.38 27.88
N PRO A 227 -20.74 -8.29 28.09
CA PRO A 227 -21.43 -9.09 29.07
C PRO A 227 -21.31 -10.57 28.73
N ALA A 228 -21.06 -11.40 29.75
CA ALA A 228 -21.03 -12.85 29.61
C ALA A 228 -22.33 -13.34 28.95
N PRO A 229 -22.28 -14.34 28.03
CA PRO A 229 -23.49 -14.91 27.44
C PRO A 229 -24.38 -15.42 28.58
N GLY A 230 -25.57 -14.86 28.66
CA GLY A 230 -26.56 -15.24 29.68
C GLY A 230 -26.81 -16.74 29.66
N LYS A 231 -26.76 -17.34 30.84
CA LYS A 231 -27.10 -18.74 31.07
C LYS A 231 -28.58 -19.00 30.78
#